data_213dddbc9727b033e8b5280888156759
#
_entry.id   213dddbc9727b033e8b5280888156759
#
_cell.length_a   1.000
_cell.length_b   1.000
_cell.length_c   1.000
_cell.angle_alpha   90.00
_cell.angle_beta   90.00
_cell.angle_gamma   90.00
#
_symmetry.space_group_name_H-M   'P 1'
#
loop_
_entity.id
_entity.type
_entity.pdbx_description
1 polymer ?
#
loop_
_entity_poly.entity_id
_entity_poly.type
_entity_poly.pdbx_seq_one_letter_code
_entity_poly.pdbx_strand_id
1 'polypeptide(L)'
;MGRPSLPVTIPPSKRKPHPPDPHPLAGRKKPQTPDAMTQDIYARIRAEVLAALRSIVPDLPDDIAARVEVTPNRDPAHGDMATNAAMVSAKAARQAPAKIAAGLVAWLGEAPDIAEASAAGPGFVNIRLDPSAYRSLLPVILRAGESYGDSKTGAGIKVNVEYVSANPTGPMHIGHCRGAVVGDALANLMAKAGFAVTKEYYINDAGAQVAALAWAAYWRYLQAIGTTLSEEEFSNEVPGGLQYRGEYLIPVGTELARLHGTALATHDLGIAAPDTWIDRVRDFTIDAMMKEVRVDLAQLGVRQDIFSSERALVASGAADTTIDRMAADGLIYEGVLEPPKGKTPDDWEPRPQTLFRSTQFGDDVDRPLRKSDGSNTYFANDIAYHADKIDRGYDMLIDVLGADHGGYVARMRAAVKALSGGKTKFEAVLCQIVHIMKGGVPVRMSKRAGSYVTLSDLLDEVGKDAVRFTMLTRNADAQMEFDLDKALAQTRDNPVFYVQYAHARCRSVLRAAAESLSAEAVTDAALADAKLDSLEAEAELTLMRRLAAWPRTAEAAALAREPHRIAFFLYDLASDFHMLWNRGKDDATLRFLQQDRPEETLARLALVAATAVTIRSGLAVMGVTPVEEMR
;
A
#
# COMPACT_ATOMS: atom_id res chain seq x y z
N MET A 1 43.91 -39.67 -92.54
CA MET A 1 44.84 -38.75 -91.91
C MET A 1 44.11 -38.03 -90.80
N GLY A 2 44.09 -38.61 -89.61
CA GLY A 2 43.40 -38.09 -88.47
C GLY A 2 44.38 -37.51 -87.45
N ARG A 3 44.09 -36.34 -86.97
CA ARG A 3 44.82 -35.78 -85.86
C ARG A 3 44.14 -36.20 -84.56
N PRO A 4 44.87 -36.53 -83.45
CA PRO A 4 44.32 -36.92 -82.19
C PRO A 4 43.91 -35.67 -81.36
N SER A 5 42.74 -35.73 -80.75
CA SER A 5 42.25 -34.75 -79.78
C SER A 5 42.95 -34.92 -78.42
N LEU A 6 43.41 -33.80 -77.87
CA LEU A 6 43.99 -33.69 -76.52
C LEU A 6 42.84 -33.64 -75.46
N PRO A 7 43.06 -34.20 -74.27
CA PRO A 7 42.04 -34.18 -73.23
C PRO A 7 41.98 -32.81 -72.54
N VAL A 8 40.78 -32.31 -72.34
CA VAL A 8 40.47 -31.09 -71.59
C VAL A 8 40.51 -31.43 -70.08
N THR A 9 41.45 -30.85 -69.35
CA THR A 9 41.54 -30.90 -67.92
C THR A 9 40.59 -29.86 -67.33
N ILE A 10 39.60 -30.34 -66.57
CA ILE A 10 38.65 -29.48 -65.74
C ILE A 10 39.42 -29.16 -64.45
N PRO A 11 39.47 -27.86 -64.01
CA PRO A 11 40.08 -27.51 -62.73
C PRO A 11 39.15 -27.91 -61.58
N PRO A 12 39.67 -28.26 -60.39
CA PRO A 12 38.83 -28.66 -59.22
C PRO A 12 38.01 -27.52 -58.72
N SER A 13 36.69 -27.77 -58.54
CA SER A 13 35.72 -26.84 -57.91
C SER A 13 36.17 -26.52 -56.49
N LYS A 14 36.29 -25.22 -56.19
CA LYS A 14 36.47 -24.72 -54.80
C LYS A 14 35.24 -25.11 -53.98
N ARG A 15 35.39 -26.13 -53.12
CA ARG A 15 34.42 -26.41 -52.07
C ARG A 15 34.36 -25.20 -51.13
N LYS A 16 33.15 -24.64 -50.92
CA LYS A 16 32.88 -23.68 -49.88
C LYS A 16 33.15 -24.38 -48.53
N PRO A 17 33.78 -23.71 -47.56
CA PRO A 17 33.94 -24.28 -46.23
C PRO A 17 32.55 -24.52 -45.59
N HIS A 18 32.34 -25.71 -45.06
CA HIS A 18 31.21 -26.02 -44.19
C HIS A 18 31.26 -25.08 -42.97
N PRO A 19 30.10 -24.57 -42.47
CA PRO A 19 30.07 -23.90 -41.18
C PRO A 19 30.60 -24.91 -40.12
N PRO A 20 31.34 -24.43 -39.11
CA PRO A 20 31.84 -25.31 -38.05
C PRO A 20 30.62 -25.92 -37.32
N ASP A 21 30.68 -27.23 -37.08
CA ASP A 21 29.74 -27.96 -36.23
C ASP A 21 29.61 -27.24 -34.89
N PRO A 22 28.38 -27.12 -34.34
CA PRO A 22 28.22 -26.55 -33.02
C PRO A 22 28.99 -27.43 -32.02
N HIS A 23 30.00 -26.84 -31.37
CA HIS A 23 30.72 -27.49 -30.28
C HIS A 23 29.70 -28.01 -29.24
N PRO A 24 29.80 -29.29 -28.84
CA PRO A 24 29.02 -29.77 -27.70
C PRO A 24 29.44 -28.98 -26.47
N LEU A 25 28.47 -28.35 -25.79
CA LEU A 25 28.64 -27.66 -24.52
C LEU A 25 29.13 -28.67 -23.46
N ALA A 26 30.46 -28.93 -23.46
CA ALA A 26 31.11 -29.77 -22.48
C ALA A 26 31.19 -29.00 -21.15
N GLY A 27 30.60 -29.55 -20.10
CA GLY A 27 30.79 -29.12 -18.74
C GLY A 27 29.70 -28.20 -18.20
N ARG A 28 28.41 -28.55 -18.36
CA ARG A 28 27.38 -28.00 -17.50
C ARG A 28 27.68 -28.39 -16.04
N LYS A 29 28.29 -27.49 -15.26
CA LYS A 29 27.97 -27.46 -13.85
C LYS A 29 26.47 -27.20 -13.81
N LYS A 30 25.68 -28.19 -13.30
CA LYS A 30 24.27 -27.93 -12.96
C LYS A 30 24.26 -26.59 -12.23
N PRO A 31 23.49 -25.57 -12.67
CA PRO A 31 23.31 -24.39 -11.88
C PRO A 31 22.94 -24.90 -10.48
N GLN A 32 23.62 -24.39 -9.47
CA GLN A 32 23.13 -24.56 -8.11
C GLN A 32 21.70 -24.02 -8.19
N THR A 33 20.73 -24.92 -8.00
CA THR A 33 19.31 -24.57 -7.95
C THR A 33 19.22 -23.31 -7.11
N PRO A 34 18.71 -22.17 -7.64
CA PRO A 34 18.36 -21.03 -6.81
C PRO A 34 17.55 -21.61 -5.67
N ASP A 35 17.83 -21.17 -4.46
CA ASP A 35 17.21 -21.69 -3.23
C ASP A 35 15.82 -22.20 -3.56
N ALA A 36 15.58 -23.53 -3.44
CA ALA A 36 14.42 -24.22 -4.02
C ALA A 36 13.07 -23.75 -3.45
N MET A 37 13.07 -22.62 -2.75
CA MET A 37 11.97 -21.98 -2.03
C MET A 37 11.75 -20.51 -2.45
N THR A 38 12.18 -20.07 -3.63
CA THR A 38 11.79 -18.74 -4.10
C THR A 38 10.30 -18.74 -4.41
N GLN A 39 9.56 -18.00 -3.60
CA GLN A 39 8.08 -17.89 -3.70
C GLN A 39 7.63 -17.21 -4.99
N ASP A 40 8.48 -16.36 -5.58
CA ASP A 40 8.21 -15.62 -6.81
C ASP A 40 8.75 -16.37 -8.04
N ILE A 41 7.83 -16.91 -8.86
CA ILE A 41 8.16 -17.59 -10.11
C ILE A 41 8.85 -16.66 -11.12
N TYR A 42 8.50 -15.36 -11.12
CA TYR A 42 9.13 -14.39 -12.03
C TYR A 42 10.59 -14.15 -11.65
N ALA A 43 10.90 -14.09 -10.37
CA ALA A 43 12.26 -13.99 -9.87
C ALA A 43 13.06 -15.25 -10.21
N ARG A 44 12.45 -16.45 -10.12
CA ARG A 44 13.06 -17.73 -10.52
C ARG A 44 13.39 -17.75 -12.01
N ILE A 45 12.44 -17.41 -12.86
CA ILE A 45 12.67 -17.36 -14.33
C ILE A 45 13.67 -16.24 -14.68
N ARG A 46 13.65 -15.11 -13.98
CA ARG A 46 14.67 -14.06 -14.17
C ARG A 46 16.09 -14.57 -13.86
N ALA A 47 16.24 -15.39 -12.83
CA ALA A 47 17.53 -16.00 -12.51
C ALA A 47 18.01 -16.93 -13.65
N GLU A 48 17.13 -17.73 -14.25
CA GLU A 48 17.43 -18.56 -15.43
C GLU A 48 17.81 -17.70 -16.65
N VAL A 49 17.06 -16.62 -16.92
CA VAL A 49 17.36 -15.67 -17.99
C VAL A 49 18.74 -15.03 -17.78
N LEU A 50 19.09 -14.65 -16.56
CA LEU A 50 20.40 -14.09 -16.22
C LEU A 50 21.52 -15.11 -16.36
N ALA A 51 21.30 -16.37 -15.98
CA ALA A 51 22.25 -17.45 -16.19
C ALA A 51 22.49 -17.69 -17.67
N ALA A 52 21.45 -17.75 -18.48
CA ALA A 52 21.52 -17.83 -19.93
C ALA A 52 22.29 -16.64 -20.53
N LEU A 53 21.94 -15.43 -20.10
CA LEU A 53 22.55 -14.20 -20.60
C LEU A 53 24.06 -14.14 -20.27
N ARG A 54 24.47 -14.53 -19.06
CA ARG A 54 25.88 -14.58 -18.65
C ARG A 54 26.67 -15.63 -19.42
N SER A 55 26.05 -16.70 -19.89
CA SER A 55 26.73 -17.67 -20.77
C SER A 55 26.99 -17.11 -22.18
N ILE A 56 26.13 -16.19 -22.64
CA ILE A 56 26.24 -15.52 -23.96
C ILE A 56 27.15 -14.28 -23.87
N VAL A 57 27.10 -13.58 -22.74
CA VAL A 57 27.83 -12.35 -22.43
C VAL A 57 28.55 -12.53 -21.10
N PRO A 58 29.76 -13.19 -21.08
CA PRO A 58 30.46 -13.52 -19.83
C PRO A 58 30.78 -12.30 -18.95
N ASP A 59 31.08 -11.16 -19.56
CA ASP A 59 31.43 -9.90 -18.88
C ASP A 59 30.23 -8.98 -18.76
N LEU A 60 29.02 -9.53 -18.51
CA LEU A 60 27.79 -8.73 -18.34
C LEU A 60 27.90 -7.82 -17.11
N PRO A 61 27.87 -6.47 -17.28
CA PRO A 61 27.90 -5.53 -16.15
C PRO A 61 26.70 -5.70 -15.23
N ASP A 62 26.91 -5.51 -13.92
CA ASP A 62 25.84 -5.69 -12.92
C ASP A 62 24.71 -4.64 -13.06
N ASP A 63 25.03 -3.43 -13.52
CA ASP A 63 24.02 -2.40 -13.79
C ASP A 63 23.11 -2.79 -14.97
N ILE A 64 23.64 -3.53 -15.96
CA ILE A 64 22.84 -4.09 -17.06
C ILE A 64 22.03 -5.30 -16.58
N ALA A 65 22.66 -6.19 -15.78
CA ALA A 65 21.95 -7.33 -15.19
C ALA A 65 20.77 -6.88 -14.32
N ALA A 66 20.92 -5.78 -13.58
CA ALA A 66 19.84 -5.18 -12.78
C ALA A 66 18.64 -4.71 -13.63
N ARG A 67 18.87 -4.32 -14.88
CA ARG A 67 17.82 -3.85 -15.81
C ARG A 67 17.10 -4.97 -16.57
N VAL A 68 17.54 -6.21 -16.41
CA VAL A 68 16.85 -7.38 -16.99
C VAL A 68 15.56 -7.60 -16.24
N GLU A 69 14.46 -7.62 -16.97
CA GLU A 69 13.12 -7.85 -16.45
C GLU A 69 12.50 -9.11 -17.05
N VAL A 70 11.68 -9.79 -16.25
CA VAL A 70 10.75 -10.82 -16.68
C VAL A 70 9.35 -10.37 -16.23
N THR A 71 8.46 -10.18 -17.19
CA THR A 71 7.13 -9.62 -16.96
C THR A 71 6.05 -10.51 -17.56
N PRO A 72 4.82 -10.52 -17.01
CA PRO A 72 3.72 -11.25 -17.64
C PRO A 72 3.43 -10.69 -19.03
N ASN A 73 3.13 -11.58 -19.98
CA ASN A 73 2.63 -11.18 -21.28
C ASN A 73 1.20 -10.62 -21.16
N ARG A 74 0.90 -9.59 -21.96
CA ARG A 74 -0.45 -9.03 -22.03
C ARG A 74 -1.41 -9.96 -22.78
N ASP A 75 -0.90 -10.65 -23.80
CA ASP A 75 -1.65 -11.61 -24.60
C ASP A 75 -1.13 -13.01 -24.29
N PRO A 76 -1.97 -13.91 -23.73
CA PRO A 76 -1.61 -15.30 -23.44
C PRO A 76 -1.15 -16.10 -24.67
N ALA A 77 -1.55 -15.69 -25.87
CA ALA A 77 -1.10 -16.32 -27.12
C ALA A 77 0.44 -16.26 -27.28
N HIS A 78 1.07 -15.24 -26.70
CA HIS A 78 2.53 -15.05 -26.71
C HIS A 78 3.27 -15.76 -25.57
N GLY A 79 2.61 -16.62 -24.80
CA GLY A 79 3.17 -17.30 -23.64
C GLY A 79 2.85 -16.58 -22.32
N ASP A 80 3.43 -17.06 -21.23
CA ASP A 80 3.12 -16.58 -19.88
C ASP A 80 3.92 -15.31 -19.52
N MET A 81 5.14 -15.21 -20.03
CA MET A 81 6.10 -14.16 -19.65
C MET A 81 6.89 -13.67 -20.85
N ALA A 82 7.49 -12.48 -20.73
CA ALA A 82 8.45 -11.95 -21.66
C ALA A 82 9.65 -11.34 -20.92
N THR A 83 10.83 -11.36 -21.57
CA THR A 83 12.03 -10.69 -21.06
C THR A 83 12.59 -9.71 -22.07
N ASN A 84 13.14 -8.59 -21.56
CA ASN A 84 13.86 -7.56 -22.30
C ASN A 84 15.38 -7.84 -22.36
N ALA A 85 15.85 -8.97 -21.86
CA ALA A 85 17.26 -9.28 -21.61
C ALA A 85 18.18 -9.03 -22.82
N ALA A 86 17.74 -9.43 -24.02
CA ALA A 86 18.53 -9.22 -25.23
C ALA A 86 18.65 -7.75 -25.63
N MET A 87 17.61 -6.95 -25.40
CA MET A 87 17.62 -5.52 -25.72
C MET A 87 18.54 -4.73 -24.79
N VAL A 88 18.42 -4.95 -23.46
CA VAL A 88 19.21 -4.19 -22.48
C VAL A 88 20.69 -4.53 -22.52
N SER A 89 21.06 -5.76 -22.91
CA SER A 89 22.44 -6.23 -22.97
C SER A 89 23.14 -6.00 -24.30
N ALA A 90 22.43 -5.69 -25.38
CA ALA A 90 22.95 -5.61 -26.74
C ALA A 90 24.16 -4.68 -26.89
N LYS A 91 24.13 -3.50 -26.28
CA LYS A 91 25.24 -2.52 -26.32
C LYS A 91 26.48 -3.04 -25.58
N ALA A 92 26.29 -3.61 -24.38
CA ALA A 92 27.39 -4.18 -23.60
C ALA A 92 28.01 -5.39 -24.29
N ALA A 93 27.17 -6.26 -24.86
CA ALA A 93 27.61 -7.43 -25.62
C ALA A 93 28.22 -7.10 -26.99
N ARG A 94 28.07 -5.86 -27.49
CA ARG A 94 28.44 -5.48 -28.88
C ARG A 94 27.82 -6.42 -29.92
N GLN A 95 26.63 -6.89 -29.69
CA GLN A 95 25.90 -7.83 -30.56
C GLN A 95 24.50 -7.31 -30.86
N ALA A 96 23.96 -7.72 -32.01
CA ALA A 96 22.57 -7.41 -32.35
C ALA A 96 21.60 -8.08 -31.34
N PRO A 97 20.55 -7.39 -30.87
CA PRO A 97 19.57 -7.97 -29.94
C PRO A 97 19.00 -9.30 -30.44
N ALA A 98 18.69 -9.41 -31.75
CA ALA A 98 18.17 -10.65 -32.33
C ALA A 98 19.11 -11.85 -32.18
N LYS A 99 20.42 -11.63 -32.21
CA LYS A 99 21.40 -12.70 -32.02
C LYS A 99 21.45 -13.16 -30.57
N ILE A 100 21.40 -12.23 -29.62
CA ILE A 100 21.33 -12.54 -28.19
C ILE A 100 19.99 -13.25 -27.88
N ALA A 101 18.87 -12.77 -28.43
CA ALA A 101 17.56 -13.40 -28.28
C ALA A 101 17.58 -14.87 -28.78
N ALA A 102 18.18 -15.14 -29.93
CA ALA A 102 18.31 -16.50 -30.42
C ALA A 102 19.13 -17.40 -29.47
N GLY A 103 20.21 -16.88 -28.89
CA GLY A 103 20.99 -17.59 -27.87
C GLY A 103 20.19 -17.85 -26.59
N LEU A 104 19.40 -16.87 -26.13
CA LEU A 104 18.50 -17.03 -24.98
C LEU A 104 17.43 -18.08 -25.26
N VAL A 105 16.79 -18.07 -26.44
CA VAL A 105 15.79 -19.07 -26.84
C VAL A 105 16.39 -20.47 -26.81
N ALA A 106 17.59 -20.67 -27.37
CA ALA A 106 18.26 -21.97 -27.35
C ALA A 106 18.57 -22.47 -25.94
N TRP A 107 19.02 -21.59 -25.05
CA TRP A 107 19.27 -21.94 -23.64
C TRP A 107 17.98 -22.25 -22.87
N LEU A 108 16.99 -21.35 -22.95
CA LEU A 108 15.74 -21.45 -22.19
C LEU A 108 14.89 -22.64 -22.64
N GLY A 109 14.95 -23.02 -23.91
CA GLY A 109 14.26 -24.20 -24.43
C GLY A 109 14.74 -25.55 -23.84
N GLU A 110 15.88 -25.55 -23.15
CA GLU A 110 16.43 -26.72 -22.45
C GLU A 110 16.15 -26.66 -20.92
N ALA A 111 15.54 -25.56 -20.41
CA ALA A 111 15.27 -25.41 -18.99
C ALA A 111 14.01 -26.18 -18.60
N PRO A 112 13.99 -26.92 -17.47
CA PRO A 112 12.90 -27.83 -17.11
C PRO A 112 11.55 -27.12 -16.84
N ASP A 113 11.60 -25.88 -16.42
CA ASP A 113 10.39 -25.07 -16.12
C ASP A 113 9.78 -24.40 -17.36
N ILE A 114 10.42 -24.55 -18.54
CA ILE A 114 10.04 -23.81 -19.76
C ILE A 114 9.63 -24.78 -20.84
N ALA A 115 8.35 -24.72 -21.25
CA ALA A 115 7.81 -25.52 -22.34
C ALA A 115 8.23 -24.95 -23.71
N GLU A 116 8.28 -23.62 -23.83
CA GLU A 116 8.61 -22.94 -25.09
C GLU A 116 9.25 -21.58 -24.83
N ALA A 117 10.28 -21.24 -25.61
CA ALA A 117 10.81 -19.90 -25.68
C ALA A 117 10.87 -19.46 -27.15
N SER A 118 10.48 -18.22 -27.44
CA SER A 118 10.46 -17.69 -28.81
C SER A 118 10.89 -16.22 -28.85
N ALA A 119 11.66 -15.84 -29.88
CA ALA A 119 12.07 -14.47 -30.07
C ALA A 119 10.92 -13.64 -30.63
N ALA A 120 10.73 -12.42 -30.10
CA ALA A 120 9.67 -11.51 -30.50
C ALA A 120 10.20 -10.10 -30.74
N GLY A 121 9.77 -9.49 -31.83
CA GLY A 121 10.12 -8.11 -32.20
C GLY A 121 11.64 -7.85 -32.18
N PRO A 122 12.11 -6.68 -31.73
CA PRO A 122 13.50 -6.26 -31.87
C PRO A 122 14.47 -6.89 -30.84
N GLY A 123 14.04 -7.88 -30.05
CA GLY A 123 14.90 -8.53 -29.04
C GLY A 123 14.19 -8.86 -27.73
N PHE A 124 12.87 -8.95 -27.72
CA PHE A 124 12.15 -9.62 -26.64
C PHE A 124 12.22 -11.14 -26.81
N VAL A 125 12.13 -11.85 -25.72
CA VAL A 125 11.94 -13.30 -25.71
C VAL A 125 10.68 -13.60 -24.92
N ASN A 126 9.72 -14.23 -25.59
CA ASN A 126 8.51 -14.77 -24.98
C ASN A 126 8.81 -16.14 -24.39
N ILE A 127 8.22 -16.43 -23.25
CA ILE A 127 8.43 -17.64 -22.47
C ILE A 127 7.06 -18.23 -22.12
N ARG A 128 6.87 -19.50 -22.47
CA ARG A 128 5.74 -20.32 -22.01
C ARG A 128 6.27 -21.32 -20.99
N LEU A 129 5.70 -21.32 -19.81
CA LEU A 129 6.11 -22.22 -18.75
C LEU A 129 5.50 -23.61 -18.94
N ASP A 130 6.24 -24.61 -18.50
CA ASP A 130 5.67 -25.94 -18.33
C ASP A 130 4.67 -25.93 -17.17
N PRO A 131 3.52 -26.60 -17.27
CA PRO A 131 2.55 -26.69 -16.18
C PRO A 131 3.13 -27.17 -14.84
N SER A 132 4.19 -27.99 -14.85
CA SER A 132 4.88 -28.44 -13.65
C SER A 132 5.51 -27.29 -12.86
N ALA A 133 5.92 -26.20 -13.54
CA ALA A 133 6.44 -24.99 -12.89
C ALA A 133 5.40 -24.35 -11.98
N TYR A 134 4.14 -24.32 -12.40
CA TYR A 134 3.03 -23.80 -11.57
C TYR A 134 2.61 -24.81 -10.48
N ARG A 135 2.55 -26.09 -10.80
CA ARG A 135 2.27 -27.14 -9.81
C ARG A 135 3.28 -27.12 -8.66
N SER A 136 4.56 -26.92 -8.96
CA SER A 136 5.64 -26.86 -7.97
C SER A 136 5.50 -25.71 -6.96
N LEU A 137 4.67 -24.69 -7.24
CA LEU A 137 4.40 -23.59 -6.31
C LEU A 137 3.38 -23.95 -5.22
N LEU A 138 2.47 -24.90 -5.45
CA LEU A 138 1.47 -25.25 -4.45
C LEU A 138 2.07 -25.69 -3.12
N PRO A 139 3.07 -26.59 -3.07
CA PRO A 139 3.79 -26.91 -1.84
C PRO A 139 4.47 -25.70 -1.20
N VAL A 140 5.01 -24.77 -2.01
CA VAL A 140 5.66 -23.55 -1.51
C VAL A 140 4.63 -22.66 -0.82
N ILE A 141 3.46 -22.45 -1.45
CA ILE A 141 2.36 -21.65 -0.90
C ILE A 141 1.89 -22.24 0.43
N LEU A 142 1.64 -23.55 0.48
CA LEU A 142 1.13 -24.23 1.66
C LEU A 142 2.11 -24.20 2.83
N ARG A 143 3.41 -24.38 2.56
CA ARG A 143 4.45 -24.28 3.59
C ARG A 143 4.71 -22.86 4.07
N ALA A 144 4.59 -21.86 3.19
CA ALA A 144 4.75 -20.46 3.53
C ALA A 144 3.57 -19.92 4.35
N GLY A 145 2.35 -20.43 4.13
CA GLY A 145 1.16 -19.94 4.81
C GLY A 145 0.96 -18.44 4.57
N GLU A 146 0.68 -17.66 5.63
CA GLU A 146 0.44 -16.22 5.54
C GLU A 146 1.66 -15.42 5.06
N SER A 147 2.88 -15.96 5.19
CA SER A 147 4.10 -15.32 4.67
C SER A 147 4.25 -15.47 3.14
N TYR A 148 3.36 -16.21 2.49
CA TYR A 148 3.36 -16.26 1.03
C TYR A 148 3.14 -14.86 0.44
N GLY A 149 4.07 -14.44 -0.42
CA GLY A 149 4.14 -13.10 -0.97
C GLY A 149 5.01 -12.11 -0.18
N ASP A 150 5.64 -12.53 0.93
CA ASP A 150 6.66 -11.71 1.58
C ASP A 150 7.89 -11.57 0.69
N SER A 151 8.46 -10.37 0.67
CA SER A 151 9.70 -10.11 -0.07
C SER A 151 10.75 -9.43 0.80
N LYS A 152 11.97 -9.32 0.28
CA LYS A 152 13.08 -8.64 0.96
C LYS A 152 13.47 -7.33 0.29
N THR A 153 12.63 -6.83 -0.60
CA THR A 153 12.91 -5.60 -1.38
C THR A 153 13.15 -4.38 -0.50
N GLY A 154 12.42 -4.29 0.62
CA GLY A 154 12.59 -3.22 1.63
C GLY A 154 13.57 -3.55 2.77
N ALA A 155 14.31 -4.66 2.69
CA ALA A 155 15.17 -5.08 3.81
C ALA A 155 16.22 -4.03 4.19
N GLY A 156 16.24 -3.67 5.48
CA GLY A 156 17.15 -2.67 6.02
C GLY A 156 16.69 -1.21 5.85
N ILE A 157 15.56 -0.95 5.18
CA ILE A 157 15.01 0.39 4.97
C ILE A 157 13.95 0.68 6.04
N LYS A 158 14.16 1.71 6.85
CA LYS A 158 13.22 2.17 7.87
C LYS A 158 12.26 3.20 7.29
N VAL A 159 10.97 2.95 7.43
CA VAL A 159 9.92 3.81 6.87
C VAL A 159 8.99 4.28 7.98
N ASN A 160 8.73 5.58 8.02
CA ASN A 160 7.66 6.17 8.81
C ASN A 160 6.46 6.41 7.89
N VAL A 161 5.30 5.89 8.25
CA VAL A 161 4.04 6.14 7.54
C VAL A 161 3.12 6.90 8.48
N GLU A 162 2.94 8.19 8.21
CA GLU A 162 1.98 9.04 8.93
C GLU A 162 0.64 9.04 8.22
N TYR A 163 -0.42 8.80 8.97
CA TYR A 163 -1.77 8.80 8.42
C TYR A 163 -2.84 9.04 9.48
N VAL A 164 -4.01 9.44 9.06
CA VAL A 164 -5.13 9.96 9.84
C VAL A 164 -4.86 11.37 10.31
N SER A 165 -4.02 11.56 11.33
CA SER A 165 -3.61 12.84 11.93
C SER A 165 -4.76 13.85 12.03
N ALA A 166 -5.96 13.36 12.40
CA ALA A 166 -7.17 14.16 12.52
C ALA A 166 -7.08 15.09 13.73
N ASN A 167 -7.61 16.31 13.59
CA ASN A 167 -7.69 17.25 14.71
C ASN A 167 -8.58 16.68 15.81
N PRO A 168 -8.14 16.70 17.10
CA PRO A 168 -8.89 16.14 18.22
C PRO A 168 -10.09 17.06 18.63
N THR A 169 -10.90 17.44 17.66
CA THR A 169 -12.03 18.37 17.84
C THR A 169 -13.41 17.70 17.80
N GLY A 170 -13.42 16.38 17.85
CA GLY A 170 -14.63 15.55 17.87
C GLY A 170 -14.39 14.14 17.34
N PRO A 171 -15.40 13.27 17.34
CA PRO A 171 -15.33 11.92 16.81
C PRO A 171 -14.81 11.86 15.39
N MET A 172 -14.22 10.74 15.01
CA MET A 172 -13.84 10.49 13.63
C MET A 172 -15.08 10.39 12.75
N HIS A 173 -14.96 10.87 11.54
CA HIS A 173 -16.01 10.75 10.52
C HIS A 173 -15.45 10.11 9.26
N ILE A 174 -16.33 9.76 8.33
CA ILE A 174 -15.96 9.04 7.10
C ILE A 174 -14.89 9.74 6.26
N GLY A 175 -14.77 11.07 6.33
CA GLY A 175 -13.69 11.80 5.65
C GLY A 175 -12.29 11.39 6.14
N HIS A 176 -12.16 10.92 7.38
CA HIS A 176 -10.90 10.38 7.91
C HIS A 176 -10.72 8.90 7.57
N CYS A 177 -11.83 8.17 7.34
CA CYS A 177 -11.85 6.73 7.18
C CYS A 177 -10.96 6.27 6.00
N ARG A 178 -11.07 6.94 4.84
CA ARG A 178 -10.31 6.54 3.66
C ARG A 178 -8.80 6.68 3.87
N GLY A 179 -8.36 7.82 4.42
CA GLY A 179 -6.94 8.04 4.76
C GLY A 179 -6.44 7.01 5.77
N ALA A 180 -7.28 6.66 6.77
CA ALA A 180 -6.95 5.65 7.76
C ALA A 180 -6.76 4.26 7.12
N VAL A 181 -7.69 3.84 6.26
CA VAL A 181 -7.65 2.53 5.59
C VAL A 181 -6.50 2.45 4.59
N VAL A 182 -6.32 3.48 3.77
CA VAL A 182 -5.22 3.53 2.77
C VAL A 182 -3.87 3.53 3.47
N GLY A 183 -3.69 4.35 4.52
CA GLY A 183 -2.43 4.43 5.26
C GLY A 183 -2.09 3.12 5.96
N ASP A 184 -3.07 2.49 6.62
CA ASP A 184 -2.86 1.21 7.31
C ASP A 184 -2.56 0.07 6.32
N ALA A 185 -3.32 -0.03 5.22
CA ALA A 185 -3.07 -1.02 4.18
C ALA A 185 -1.72 -0.82 3.49
N LEU A 186 -1.31 0.44 3.25
CA LEU A 186 0.02 0.76 2.72
C LEU A 186 1.13 0.33 3.69
N ALA A 187 0.99 0.64 4.98
CA ALA A 187 1.94 0.24 6.01
C ALA A 187 2.09 -1.29 6.09
N ASN A 188 0.96 -2.03 6.08
CA ASN A 188 0.95 -3.50 6.08
C ASN A 188 1.59 -4.06 4.80
N LEU A 189 1.30 -3.48 3.65
CA LEU A 189 1.85 -3.88 2.36
C LEU A 189 3.36 -3.66 2.28
N MET A 190 3.85 -2.52 2.79
CA MET A 190 5.28 -2.24 2.86
C MET A 190 5.99 -3.18 3.84
N ALA A 191 5.38 -3.49 4.99
CA ALA A 191 5.91 -4.48 5.92
C ALA A 191 6.03 -5.85 5.25
N LYS A 192 5.02 -6.27 4.46
CA LYS A 192 5.06 -7.50 3.66
C LYS A 192 6.17 -7.49 2.60
N ALA A 193 6.50 -6.32 2.06
CA ALA A 193 7.65 -6.14 1.15
C ALA A 193 9.01 -6.02 1.88
N GLY A 194 9.06 -6.22 3.19
CA GLY A 194 10.29 -6.31 4.00
C GLY A 194 10.80 -4.98 4.54
N PHE A 195 10.05 -3.87 4.41
CA PHE A 195 10.41 -2.59 5.03
C PHE A 195 10.19 -2.63 6.55
N ALA A 196 11.06 -1.94 7.30
CA ALA A 196 10.87 -1.71 8.73
C ALA A 196 9.94 -0.51 8.92
N VAL A 197 8.63 -0.79 9.01
CA VAL A 197 7.58 0.24 9.04
C VAL A 197 7.24 0.65 10.45
N THR A 198 7.11 1.97 10.67
CA THR A 198 6.52 2.58 11.87
C THR A 198 5.28 3.38 11.46
N LYS A 199 4.17 3.14 12.13
CA LYS A 199 2.88 3.81 11.91
C LYS A 199 2.75 4.97 12.89
N GLU A 200 2.56 6.19 12.39
CA GLU A 200 2.54 7.39 13.22
C GLU A 200 1.27 8.22 13.02
N TYR A 201 0.81 8.81 14.12
CA TYR A 201 -0.30 9.75 14.17
C TYR A 201 0.20 11.08 14.76
N TYR A 202 0.02 12.19 14.04
CA TYR A 202 0.29 13.54 14.53
C TYR A 202 -0.95 14.11 15.18
N ILE A 203 -0.84 14.50 16.46
CA ILE A 203 -1.93 15.10 17.23
C ILE A 203 -1.82 16.62 17.10
N ASN A 204 -2.77 17.23 16.39
CA ASN A 204 -2.90 18.69 16.29
C ASN A 204 -3.54 19.27 17.58
N ASP A 205 -2.81 19.20 18.69
CA ASP A 205 -3.26 19.60 20.03
C ASP A 205 -2.80 21.00 20.43
N ALA A 206 -2.44 21.84 19.46
CA ALA A 206 -2.06 23.23 19.60
C ALA A 206 -2.95 24.16 18.75
N GLY A 207 -2.89 25.47 19.03
CA GLY A 207 -3.53 26.50 18.22
C GLY A 207 -5.00 26.81 18.54
N ALA A 208 -5.60 27.63 17.69
CA ALA A 208 -6.92 28.25 17.95
C ALA A 208 -8.10 27.25 17.99
N GLN A 209 -8.02 26.16 17.23
CA GLN A 209 -9.09 25.16 17.20
C GLN A 209 -9.23 24.45 18.54
N VAL A 210 -8.13 24.18 19.20
CA VAL A 210 -8.08 23.51 20.50
C VAL A 210 -8.59 24.45 21.61
N ALA A 211 -8.28 25.74 21.52
CA ALA A 211 -8.84 26.73 22.42
C ALA A 211 -10.37 26.85 22.25
N ALA A 212 -10.87 26.88 21.03
CA ALA A 212 -12.31 26.89 20.76
C ALA A 212 -13.02 25.62 21.27
N LEU A 213 -12.36 24.45 21.18
CA LEU A 213 -12.86 23.20 21.75
C LEU A 213 -12.93 23.25 23.29
N ALA A 214 -11.91 23.85 23.95
CA ALA A 214 -11.90 24.02 25.40
C ALA A 214 -13.10 24.88 25.87
N TRP A 215 -13.41 25.97 25.17
CA TRP A 215 -14.58 26.77 25.42
C TRP A 215 -15.89 25.98 25.28
N ALA A 216 -16.00 25.15 24.26
CA ALA A 216 -17.16 24.30 24.04
C ALA A 216 -17.36 23.24 25.15
N ALA A 217 -16.26 22.61 25.59
CA ALA A 217 -16.29 21.68 26.71
C ALA A 217 -16.62 22.38 28.05
N TYR A 218 -16.10 23.61 28.23
CA TYR A 218 -16.40 24.43 29.38
C TYR A 218 -17.90 24.85 29.41
N TRP A 219 -18.50 25.13 28.26
CA TRP A 219 -19.96 25.32 28.18
C TRP A 219 -20.71 24.09 28.69
N ARG A 220 -20.33 22.88 28.25
CA ARG A 220 -20.96 21.64 28.72
C ARG A 220 -20.73 21.39 30.22
N TYR A 221 -19.58 21.80 30.76
CA TYR A 221 -19.33 21.77 32.20
C TYR A 221 -20.25 22.72 32.94
N LEU A 222 -20.41 23.98 32.51
CA LEU A 222 -21.31 24.94 33.13
C LEU A 222 -22.76 24.44 33.11
N GLN A 223 -23.22 23.86 32.00
CA GLN A 223 -24.52 23.22 31.92
C GLN A 223 -24.69 22.09 32.95
N ALA A 224 -23.67 21.24 33.10
CA ALA A 224 -23.67 20.10 34.01
C ALA A 224 -23.73 20.52 35.50
N ILE A 225 -23.18 21.68 35.88
CA ILE A 225 -23.27 22.22 37.26
C ILE A 225 -24.50 23.10 37.49
N GLY A 226 -25.35 23.33 36.48
CA GLY A 226 -26.61 24.03 36.58
C GLY A 226 -26.53 25.54 36.38
N THR A 227 -25.70 26.04 35.50
CA THR A 227 -25.65 27.46 35.12
C THR A 227 -27.00 27.96 34.62
N THR A 228 -27.29 29.22 34.88
CA THR A 228 -28.50 29.91 34.37
C THR A 228 -28.26 30.65 33.07
N LEU A 229 -27.01 30.68 32.57
CA LEU A 229 -26.68 31.31 31.30
C LEU A 229 -27.33 30.59 30.13
N SER A 230 -27.86 31.35 29.19
CA SER A 230 -28.27 30.83 27.90
C SER A 230 -27.02 30.59 27.02
N GLU A 231 -27.19 29.75 25.99
CA GLU A 231 -26.08 29.51 25.02
C GLU A 231 -25.67 30.78 24.28
N GLU A 232 -26.60 31.68 24.01
CA GLU A 232 -26.36 32.97 23.36
C GLU A 232 -25.50 33.88 24.25
N GLU A 233 -25.88 34.03 25.53
CA GLU A 233 -25.10 34.80 26.50
C GLU A 233 -23.69 34.24 26.64
N PHE A 234 -23.54 32.93 26.80
CA PHE A 234 -22.23 32.30 26.85
C PHE A 234 -21.42 32.51 25.56
N SER A 235 -22.04 32.33 24.40
CA SER A 235 -21.38 32.47 23.09
C SER A 235 -20.85 33.90 22.86
N ASN A 236 -21.49 34.92 23.40
CA ASN A 236 -21.04 36.31 23.28
C ASN A 236 -19.74 36.59 24.06
N GLU A 237 -19.46 35.80 25.10
CA GLU A 237 -18.22 35.90 25.89
C GLU A 237 -17.06 35.07 25.30
N VAL A 238 -17.36 34.18 24.34
CA VAL A 238 -16.33 33.32 23.71
C VAL A 238 -15.63 34.07 22.56
N PRO A 239 -14.31 34.14 22.55
CA PRO A 239 -13.57 34.72 21.43
C PRO A 239 -13.91 34.04 20.09
N GLY A 240 -14.54 34.78 19.17
CA GLY A 240 -15.01 34.26 17.89
C GLY A 240 -16.31 33.45 17.94
N GLY A 241 -17.02 33.46 19.07
CA GLY A 241 -18.28 32.76 19.30
C GLY A 241 -18.13 31.27 19.59
N LEU A 242 -19.19 30.66 20.15
CA LEU A 242 -19.19 29.24 20.47
C LEU A 242 -19.14 28.37 19.20
N GLN A 243 -18.07 27.59 19.07
CA GLN A 243 -17.88 26.56 18.04
C GLN A 243 -18.12 25.16 18.66
N TYR A 244 -18.06 24.09 17.87
CA TYR A 244 -18.14 22.71 18.35
C TYR A 244 -19.34 22.40 19.28
N ARG A 245 -20.57 22.69 18.82
CA ARG A 245 -21.80 22.55 19.60
C ARG A 245 -22.31 21.10 19.77
N GLY A 246 -21.54 20.11 19.28
CA GLY A 246 -21.96 18.71 19.25
C GLY A 246 -22.23 18.10 20.64
N GLU A 247 -23.16 17.15 20.70
CA GLU A 247 -23.55 16.45 21.93
C GLU A 247 -22.41 15.56 22.48
N TYR A 248 -21.43 15.18 21.67
CA TYR A 248 -20.25 14.39 22.08
C TYR A 248 -19.43 15.05 23.20
N LEU A 249 -19.59 16.36 23.42
CA LEU A 249 -18.95 17.07 24.54
C LEU A 249 -19.78 17.04 25.85
N ILE A 250 -21.02 16.57 25.83
CA ILE A 250 -21.86 16.45 27.04
C ILE A 250 -21.21 15.51 28.07
N PRO A 251 -20.74 14.29 27.71
CA PRO A 251 -20.04 13.43 28.66
C PRO A 251 -18.76 14.07 29.21
N VAL A 252 -18.03 14.83 28.38
CA VAL A 252 -16.82 15.55 28.80
C VAL A 252 -17.15 16.61 29.86
N GLY A 253 -18.16 17.43 29.62
CA GLY A 253 -18.61 18.43 30.58
C GLY A 253 -19.14 17.83 31.90
N THR A 254 -19.88 16.73 31.80
CA THR A 254 -20.37 15.99 32.96
C THR A 254 -19.23 15.44 33.82
N GLU A 255 -18.20 14.88 33.19
CA GLU A 255 -17.04 14.33 33.90
C GLU A 255 -16.18 15.45 34.52
N LEU A 256 -16.01 16.59 33.83
CA LEU A 256 -15.39 17.78 34.40
C LEU A 256 -16.16 18.27 35.67
N ALA A 257 -17.49 18.30 35.62
CA ALA A 257 -18.33 18.65 36.76
C ALA A 257 -18.19 17.65 37.93
N ARG A 258 -18.10 16.36 37.62
CA ARG A 258 -17.86 15.33 38.64
C ARG A 258 -16.47 15.49 39.31
N LEU A 259 -15.42 15.82 38.53
CA LEU A 259 -14.05 15.94 39.04
C LEU A 259 -13.82 17.25 39.81
N HIS A 260 -14.40 18.34 39.36
CA HIS A 260 -14.09 19.68 39.87
C HIS A 260 -15.25 20.36 40.63
N GLY A 261 -16.45 19.75 40.65
CA GLY A 261 -17.64 20.40 41.22
C GLY A 261 -17.85 21.77 40.56
N THR A 262 -17.99 22.84 41.37
CA THR A 262 -18.12 24.22 40.91
C THR A 262 -16.81 25.01 40.86
N ALA A 263 -15.66 24.37 41.09
CA ALA A 263 -14.38 25.05 41.28
C ALA A 263 -13.82 25.76 40.02
N LEU A 264 -14.35 25.44 38.82
CA LEU A 264 -13.95 26.09 37.57
C LEU A 264 -14.95 27.19 37.12
N ALA A 265 -15.98 27.48 37.93
CA ALA A 265 -16.98 28.50 37.67
C ALA A 265 -16.90 29.62 38.72
N THR A 266 -17.58 30.75 38.46
CA THR A 266 -17.82 31.78 39.48
C THR A 266 -18.77 31.27 40.55
N HIS A 267 -18.88 32.01 41.66
CA HIS A 267 -19.75 31.62 42.79
C HIS A 267 -21.25 31.51 42.39
N ASP A 268 -21.68 32.29 41.41
CA ASP A 268 -23.02 32.27 40.80
C ASP A 268 -23.16 31.31 39.60
N LEU A 269 -22.22 30.37 39.43
CA LEU A 269 -22.16 29.39 38.37
C LEU A 269 -22.00 30.01 36.95
N GLY A 270 -21.45 31.22 36.89
CA GLY A 270 -21.10 31.91 35.66
C GLY A 270 -19.70 31.59 35.16
N ILE A 271 -19.26 32.33 34.14
CA ILE A 271 -17.96 32.18 33.49
C ILE A 271 -16.86 32.74 34.41
N ALA A 272 -15.92 31.89 34.82
CA ALA A 272 -14.70 32.31 35.52
C ALA A 272 -13.67 32.88 34.54
N ALA A 273 -12.66 33.60 35.07
CA ALA A 273 -11.57 34.11 34.26
C ALA A 273 -10.84 32.97 33.50
N PRO A 274 -10.64 33.08 32.19
CA PRO A 274 -10.13 31.96 31.38
C PRO A 274 -8.79 31.37 31.84
N ASP A 275 -7.90 32.20 32.35
CA ASP A 275 -6.59 31.79 32.89
C ASP A 275 -6.69 30.82 34.06
N THR A 276 -7.84 30.74 34.73
CA THR A 276 -8.06 29.86 35.88
C THR A 276 -8.47 28.43 35.50
N TRP A 277 -9.01 28.23 34.30
CA TRP A 277 -9.60 26.95 33.91
C TRP A 277 -9.20 26.44 32.51
N ILE A 278 -8.83 27.32 31.57
CA ILE A 278 -8.75 26.98 30.13
C ILE A 278 -7.76 25.86 29.87
N ASP A 279 -6.59 25.87 30.52
CA ASP A 279 -5.58 24.83 30.32
C ASP A 279 -6.05 23.46 30.83
N ARG A 280 -6.71 23.43 32.00
CA ARG A 280 -7.24 22.15 32.55
C ARG A 280 -8.35 21.58 31.68
N VAL A 281 -9.28 22.42 31.29
CA VAL A 281 -10.40 21.99 30.45
C VAL A 281 -9.90 21.57 29.07
N ARG A 282 -8.96 22.32 28.48
CA ARG A 282 -8.32 21.97 27.22
C ARG A 282 -7.68 20.59 27.28
N ASP A 283 -6.78 20.39 28.24
CA ASP A 283 -5.99 19.16 28.35
C ASP A 283 -6.90 17.96 28.60
N PHE A 284 -7.86 18.08 29.50
CA PHE A 284 -8.87 17.05 29.74
C PHE A 284 -9.68 16.71 28.48
N THR A 285 -10.12 17.75 27.76
CA THR A 285 -10.93 17.56 26.55
C THR A 285 -10.14 16.89 25.42
N ILE A 286 -8.87 17.29 25.21
CA ILE A 286 -8.00 16.66 24.24
C ILE A 286 -7.82 15.17 24.57
N ASP A 287 -7.52 14.84 25.83
CA ASP A 287 -7.34 13.45 26.27
C ASP A 287 -8.61 12.63 26.05
N ALA A 288 -9.79 13.20 26.33
CA ALA A 288 -11.08 12.57 26.07
C ALA A 288 -11.30 12.31 24.57
N MET A 289 -11.08 13.31 23.73
CA MET A 289 -11.21 13.17 22.27
C MET A 289 -10.19 12.17 21.68
N MET A 290 -8.95 12.21 22.13
CA MET A 290 -7.92 11.25 21.68
C MET A 290 -8.24 9.81 22.14
N LYS A 291 -8.91 9.64 23.27
CA LYS A 291 -9.40 8.32 23.70
C LYS A 291 -10.48 7.81 22.74
N GLU A 292 -11.44 8.65 22.34
CA GLU A 292 -12.45 8.29 21.33
C GLU A 292 -11.82 7.97 19.98
N VAL A 293 -10.91 8.81 19.49
CA VAL A 293 -10.18 8.57 18.23
C VAL A 293 -9.46 7.22 18.25
N ARG A 294 -8.81 6.85 19.36
CA ARG A 294 -8.14 5.54 19.49
C ARG A 294 -9.14 4.37 19.49
N VAL A 295 -10.31 4.54 20.07
CA VAL A 295 -11.38 3.54 20.03
C VAL A 295 -11.91 3.38 18.61
N ASP A 296 -12.20 4.46 17.92
CA ASP A 296 -12.66 4.46 16.52
C ASP A 296 -11.64 3.76 15.60
N LEU A 297 -10.36 4.10 15.75
CA LEU A 297 -9.27 3.46 14.99
C LEU A 297 -9.17 1.96 15.29
N ALA A 298 -9.29 1.57 16.56
CA ALA A 298 -9.24 0.16 16.94
C ALA A 298 -10.44 -0.63 16.38
N GLN A 299 -11.65 -0.05 16.36
CA GLN A 299 -12.82 -0.64 15.73
C GLN A 299 -12.63 -0.81 14.21
N LEU A 300 -11.98 0.15 13.55
CA LEU A 300 -11.59 0.06 12.15
C LEU A 300 -10.44 -0.96 11.92
N GLY A 301 -9.81 -1.46 12.98
CA GLY A 301 -8.66 -2.37 12.91
C GLY A 301 -7.33 -1.66 12.65
N VAL A 302 -7.26 -0.35 12.91
CA VAL A 302 -6.06 0.49 12.76
C VAL A 302 -5.38 0.66 14.11
N ARG A 303 -4.06 0.47 14.16
CA ARG A 303 -3.23 0.70 15.35
C ARG A 303 -2.01 1.50 14.95
N GLN A 304 -1.77 2.60 15.65
CA GLN A 304 -0.58 3.42 15.49
C GLN A 304 0.49 3.01 16.52
N ASP A 305 1.75 3.06 16.11
CA ASP A 305 2.89 2.78 16.99
C ASP A 305 3.27 4.03 17.79
N ILE A 306 3.14 5.21 17.15
CA ILE A 306 3.53 6.50 17.72
C ILE A 306 2.39 7.50 17.61
N PHE A 307 2.22 8.30 18.67
CA PHE A 307 1.34 9.47 18.69
C PHE A 307 2.19 10.68 19.07
N SER A 308 2.45 11.57 18.11
CA SER A 308 3.30 12.76 18.27
C SER A 308 2.44 13.99 18.52
N SER A 309 2.71 14.71 19.63
CA SER A 309 1.96 15.92 20.03
C SER A 309 2.60 17.17 19.45
N GLU A 310 1.81 17.99 18.71
CA GLU A 310 2.25 19.31 18.25
C GLU A 310 2.61 20.22 19.43
N ARG A 311 1.79 20.23 20.47
CA ARG A 311 2.03 21.03 21.68
C ARG A 311 3.35 20.67 22.35
N ALA A 312 3.65 19.39 22.47
CA ALA A 312 4.92 18.95 23.04
C ALA A 312 6.11 19.39 22.17
N LEU A 313 5.98 19.30 20.87
CA LEU A 313 6.99 19.76 19.91
C LEU A 313 7.22 21.28 20.04
N VAL A 314 6.14 22.06 20.08
CA VAL A 314 6.22 23.52 20.23
C VAL A 314 6.83 23.89 21.59
N ALA A 315 6.40 23.25 22.68
CA ALA A 315 6.90 23.50 24.04
C ALA A 315 8.38 23.16 24.20
N SER A 316 8.90 22.21 23.41
CA SER A 316 10.34 21.87 23.44
C SER A 316 11.23 22.90 22.72
N GLY A 317 10.66 23.87 22.00
CA GLY A 317 11.42 24.82 21.18
C GLY A 317 12.04 24.19 19.92
N ALA A 318 11.53 23.03 19.49
CA ALA A 318 12.06 22.27 18.36
C ALA A 318 12.08 23.09 17.06
N ALA A 319 11.06 23.95 16.84
CA ALA A 319 11.00 24.78 15.65
C ALA A 319 12.15 25.79 15.60
N ASP A 320 12.44 26.50 16.70
CA ASP A 320 13.55 27.44 16.79
C ASP A 320 14.89 26.73 16.65
N THR A 321 15.08 25.60 17.34
CA THR A 321 16.28 24.76 17.21
C THR A 321 16.52 24.32 15.77
N THR A 322 15.46 23.94 15.06
CA THR A 322 15.54 23.49 13.67
C THR A 322 15.87 24.67 12.74
N ILE A 323 15.26 25.85 12.97
CA ILE A 323 15.57 27.07 12.24
C ILE A 323 17.04 27.45 12.43
N ASP A 324 17.57 27.42 13.66
CA ASP A 324 18.97 27.71 13.97
C ASP A 324 19.92 26.74 13.26
N ARG A 325 19.61 25.44 13.25
CA ARG A 325 20.35 24.41 12.48
C ARG A 325 20.37 24.75 10.99
N MET A 326 19.19 25.07 10.41
CA MET A 326 19.09 25.44 9.01
C MET A 326 19.84 26.74 8.69
N ALA A 327 19.88 27.70 9.61
CA ALA A 327 20.65 28.93 9.46
C ALA A 327 22.16 28.67 9.46
N ALA A 328 22.64 27.80 10.36
CA ALA A 328 24.05 27.37 10.41
C ALA A 328 24.49 26.66 9.12
N ASP A 329 23.57 25.91 8.49
CA ASP A 329 23.80 25.22 7.21
C ASP A 329 23.65 26.16 5.98
N GLY A 330 23.39 27.48 6.19
CA GLY A 330 23.23 28.47 5.13
C GLY A 330 21.92 28.34 4.32
N LEU A 331 20.95 27.61 4.86
CA LEU A 331 19.65 27.32 4.21
C LEU A 331 18.63 28.45 4.40
N ILE A 332 18.94 29.45 5.25
CA ILE A 332 18.05 30.55 5.62
C ILE A 332 18.68 31.90 5.21
N TYR A 333 17.82 32.87 4.90
CA TYR A 333 18.22 34.27 4.65
C TYR A 333 17.07 35.21 4.97
N GLU A 334 17.39 36.48 5.19
CA GLU A 334 16.39 37.56 5.26
C GLU A 334 16.12 38.09 3.85
N GLY A 335 14.85 38.12 3.45
CA GLY A 335 14.45 38.53 2.11
C GLY A 335 13.00 38.97 2.03
N VAL A 336 12.63 39.58 0.91
CA VAL A 336 11.26 39.98 0.60
C VAL A 336 10.73 39.08 -0.50
N LEU A 337 9.62 38.41 -0.26
CA LEU A 337 8.94 37.62 -1.28
C LEU A 337 8.17 38.50 -2.25
N GLU A 338 8.11 38.10 -3.52
CA GLU A 338 7.17 38.68 -4.47
C GLU A 338 5.71 38.42 -4.06
N PRO A 339 4.76 39.27 -4.45
CA PRO A 339 3.35 39.05 -4.17
C PRO A 339 2.89 37.69 -4.71
N PRO A 340 1.97 37.02 -4.00
CA PRO A 340 1.43 35.72 -4.46
C PRO A 340 0.87 35.84 -5.88
N LYS A 341 1.12 34.81 -6.71
CA LYS A 341 0.52 34.72 -8.05
C LYS A 341 -1.00 34.68 -7.93
N GLY A 342 -1.71 35.64 -8.53
CA GLY A 342 -3.16 35.77 -8.47
C GLY A 342 -3.59 37.09 -7.87
N LYS A 343 -4.75 37.14 -7.17
CA LYS A 343 -5.21 38.35 -6.50
C LYS A 343 -4.33 38.60 -5.26
N THR A 344 -3.51 39.63 -5.31
CA THR A 344 -2.75 40.11 -4.14
C THR A 344 -3.75 40.54 -3.06
N PRO A 345 -3.63 40.10 -1.80
CA PRO A 345 -4.44 40.61 -0.71
C PRO A 345 -4.28 42.14 -0.57
N ASP A 346 -5.36 42.84 -0.25
CA ASP A 346 -5.37 44.32 -0.15
C ASP A 346 -4.45 44.82 0.99
N ASP A 347 -4.09 43.96 1.94
CA ASP A 347 -3.19 44.21 3.07
C ASP A 347 -1.77 43.67 2.84
N TRP A 348 -1.43 43.24 1.62
CA TRP A 348 -0.09 42.75 1.31
C TRP A 348 0.91 43.90 1.24
N GLU A 349 1.98 43.80 2.04
CA GLU A 349 3.09 44.72 2.02
C GLU A 349 4.42 43.99 1.82
N PRO A 350 5.35 44.52 1.00
CA PRO A 350 6.70 44.00 0.88
C PRO A 350 7.46 44.23 2.20
N ARG A 351 7.83 43.15 2.89
CA ARG A 351 8.58 43.22 4.15
C ARG A 351 9.65 42.13 4.22
N PRO A 352 10.77 42.36 4.90
CA PRO A 352 11.75 41.33 5.19
C PRO A 352 11.13 40.22 6.02
N GLN A 353 11.46 38.98 5.66
CA GLN A 353 11.01 37.76 6.32
C GLN A 353 12.19 36.78 6.40
N THR A 354 12.19 35.93 7.43
CA THR A 354 13.13 34.83 7.55
C THR A 354 12.69 33.72 6.59
N LEU A 355 13.43 33.50 5.52
CA LEU A 355 13.08 32.65 4.40
C LEU A 355 13.97 31.40 4.33
N PHE A 356 13.36 30.25 4.09
CA PHE A 356 14.04 29.01 3.73
C PHE A 356 14.25 28.94 2.21
N ARG A 357 15.48 28.65 1.76
CA ARG A 357 15.89 28.51 0.35
C ARG A 357 15.33 27.23 -0.29
N SER A 358 14.03 27.02 -0.21
CA SER A 358 13.38 25.77 -0.64
C SER A 358 13.49 25.54 -2.16
N THR A 359 13.63 26.62 -2.95
CA THR A 359 13.84 26.53 -4.41
C THR A 359 15.10 25.78 -4.79
N GLN A 360 16.15 25.79 -3.97
CA GLN A 360 17.39 25.03 -4.19
C GLN A 360 17.16 23.50 -4.10
N PHE A 361 16.04 23.08 -3.50
CA PHE A 361 15.70 21.69 -3.26
C PHE A 361 14.51 21.20 -4.07
N GLY A 362 13.94 22.06 -4.95
CA GLY A 362 12.90 21.69 -5.91
C GLY A 362 11.50 22.21 -5.58
N ASP A 363 11.37 23.17 -4.67
CA ASP A 363 10.12 23.93 -4.49
C ASP A 363 10.01 25.05 -5.54
N ASP A 364 8.85 25.65 -5.71
CA ASP A 364 8.57 26.69 -6.69
C ASP A 364 8.91 28.12 -6.18
N VAL A 365 8.90 28.33 -4.85
CA VAL A 365 9.19 29.60 -4.20
C VAL A 365 9.79 29.36 -2.82
N ASP A 366 10.71 30.26 -2.37
CA ASP A 366 11.25 30.19 -1.02
C ASP A 366 10.17 30.48 0.02
N ARG A 367 10.25 29.84 1.19
CA ARG A 367 9.15 29.78 2.15
C ARG A 367 9.46 30.55 3.43
N PRO A 368 8.50 31.36 3.94
CA PRO A 368 8.68 32.06 5.21
C PRO A 368 8.59 31.08 6.39
N LEU A 369 9.51 31.21 7.32
CA LEU A 369 9.57 30.41 8.55
C LEU A 369 9.03 31.19 9.76
N ARG A 370 9.12 32.53 9.74
CA ARG A 370 8.63 33.40 10.80
C ARG A 370 7.58 34.36 10.29
N LYS A 371 6.59 34.67 11.12
CA LYS A 371 5.59 35.72 10.88
C LYS A 371 6.15 37.09 11.22
N SER A 372 5.37 38.13 10.92
CA SER A 372 5.76 39.52 11.23
C SER A 372 5.95 39.83 12.71
N ASP A 373 5.26 39.14 13.57
CA ASP A 373 5.37 39.25 15.03
C ASP A 373 6.53 38.42 15.61
N GLY A 374 7.34 37.77 14.76
CA GLY A 374 8.45 36.91 15.14
C GLY A 374 8.03 35.46 15.52
N SER A 375 6.75 35.15 15.58
CA SER A 375 6.28 33.81 15.84
C SER A 375 6.51 32.88 14.63
N ASN A 376 6.61 31.58 14.90
CA ASN A 376 6.82 30.57 13.86
C ASN A 376 5.57 30.41 12.97
N THR A 377 5.79 30.18 11.67
CA THR A 377 4.72 29.75 10.77
C THR A 377 4.35 28.28 11.03
N TYR A 378 3.18 27.85 10.57
CA TYR A 378 2.81 26.42 10.59
C TYR A 378 3.85 25.57 9.88
N PHE A 379 4.39 26.07 8.76
CA PHE A 379 5.41 25.36 8.00
C PHE A 379 6.72 25.17 8.78
N ALA A 380 7.11 26.10 9.63
CA ALA A 380 8.27 25.94 10.51
C ALA A 380 8.07 24.82 11.55
N ASN A 381 6.86 24.70 12.11
CA ASN A 381 6.50 23.59 13.01
C ASN A 381 6.52 22.24 12.28
N ASP A 382 5.97 22.21 11.05
CA ASP A 382 5.98 21.00 10.21
C ASP A 382 7.42 20.56 9.86
N ILE A 383 8.30 21.52 9.55
CA ILE A 383 9.72 21.26 9.31
C ILE A 383 10.38 20.66 10.56
N ALA A 384 10.10 21.21 11.73
CA ALA A 384 10.65 20.71 13.00
C ALA A 384 10.16 19.29 13.31
N TYR A 385 8.91 19.01 13.02
CA TYR A 385 8.36 17.66 13.17
C TYR A 385 9.02 16.64 12.23
N HIS A 386 9.25 17.03 10.98
CA HIS A 386 9.96 16.16 10.04
C HIS A 386 11.46 16.04 10.37
N ALA A 387 12.07 17.08 10.96
CA ALA A 387 13.43 16.99 11.50
C ALA A 387 13.52 15.93 12.62
N ASP A 388 12.54 15.89 13.54
CA ASP A 388 12.44 14.84 14.55
C ASP A 388 12.35 13.43 13.94
N LYS A 389 11.52 13.25 12.90
CA LYS A 389 11.46 11.97 12.16
C LYS A 389 12.82 11.60 11.55
N ILE A 390 13.53 12.56 10.93
CA ILE A 390 14.87 12.34 10.37
C ILE A 390 15.85 11.95 11.46
N ASP A 391 15.84 12.63 12.60
CA ASP A 391 16.75 12.39 13.73
C ASP A 391 16.48 11.03 14.40
N ARG A 392 15.25 10.50 14.31
CA ARG A 392 14.89 9.11 14.68
C ARG A 392 15.44 8.06 13.70
N GLY A 393 16.02 8.47 12.57
CA GLY A 393 16.77 7.62 11.65
C GLY A 393 15.90 6.87 10.63
N TYR A 394 14.83 7.47 10.15
CA TYR A 394 14.05 6.93 9.03
C TYR A 394 14.70 7.26 7.68
N ASP A 395 14.76 6.25 6.80
CA ASP A 395 15.25 6.41 5.43
C ASP A 395 14.19 6.98 4.50
N MET A 396 12.91 6.79 4.86
CA MET A 396 11.76 7.23 4.10
C MET A 396 10.64 7.70 5.02
N LEU A 397 10.05 8.84 4.67
CA LEU A 397 8.86 9.40 5.30
C LEU A 397 7.73 9.41 4.27
N ILE A 398 6.58 8.86 4.64
CA ILE A 398 5.38 8.82 3.80
C ILE A 398 4.22 9.43 4.59
N ASP A 399 3.69 10.55 4.09
CA ASP A 399 2.50 11.18 4.67
C ASP A 399 1.27 10.88 3.81
N VAL A 400 0.22 10.34 4.42
CA VAL A 400 -1.08 10.13 3.78
C VAL A 400 -1.99 11.30 4.10
N LEU A 401 -2.20 12.14 3.09
CA LEU A 401 -2.84 13.46 3.24
C LEU A 401 -4.14 13.55 2.43
N GLY A 402 -5.03 14.46 2.82
CA GLY A 402 -6.15 14.88 1.97
C GLY A 402 -5.66 15.53 0.67
N ALA A 403 -6.43 15.39 -0.40
CA ALA A 403 -6.06 15.92 -1.71
C ALA A 403 -5.92 17.44 -1.76
N ASP A 404 -6.55 18.16 -0.84
CA ASP A 404 -6.42 19.60 -0.62
C ASP A 404 -5.01 20.02 -0.17
N HIS A 405 -4.21 19.09 0.37
CA HIS A 405 -2.81 19.32 0.75
C HIS A 405 -1.80 19.16 -0.42
N GLY A 406 -2.24 19.04 -1.67
CA GLY A 406 -1.34 18.85 -2.82
C GLY A 406 -0.22 19.90 -2.94
N GLY A 407 -0.52 21.18 -2.63
CA GLY A 407 0.46 22.25 -2.60
C GLY A 407 1.50 22.16 -1.47
N TYR A 408 1.25 21.35 -0.45
CA TYR A 408 2.17 21.14 0.67
C TYR A 408 3.33 20.19 0.30
N VAL A 409 3.09 19.24 -0.60
CA VAL A 409 4.02 18.14 -0.91
C VAL A 409 5.39 18.63 -1.41
N ALA A 410 5.40 19.61 -2.32
CA ALA A 410 6.65 20.11 -2.91
C ALA A 410 7.53 20.77 -1.86
N ARG A 411 6.94 21.66 -1.02
CA ARG A 411 7.67 22.38 0.03
C ARG A 411 8.21 21.43 1.11
N MET A 412 7.44 20.41 1.52
CA MET A 412 7.90 19.45 2.52
C MET A 412 9.00 18.53 1.96
N ARG A 413 8.88 18.11 0.70
CA ARG A 413 9.95 17.36 0.02
C ARG A 413 11.25 18.15 -0.01
N ALA A 414 11.18 19.45 -0.31
CA ALA A 414 12.33 20.34 -0.30
C ALA A 414 12.95 20.45 1.11
N ALA A 415 12.12 20.60 2.15
CA ALA A 415 12.56 20.68 3.54
C ALA A 415 13.26 19.40 4.01
N VAL A 416 12.64 18.24 3.81
CA VAL A 416 13.22 16.92 4.18
C VAL A 416 14.54 16.67 3.43
N LYS A 417 14.58 17.00 2.13
CA LYS A 417 15.81 16.88 1.33
C LYS A 417 16.93 17.77 1.86
N ALA A 418 16.61 19.01 2.23
CA ALA A 418 17.58 19.97 2.80
C ALA A 418 18.12 19.47 4.15
N LEU A 419 17.22 19.14 5.09
CA LEU A 419 17.56 18.73 6.46
C LEU A 419 18.36 17.43 6.51
N SER A 420 18.05 16.46 5.63
CA SER A 420 18.72 15.18 5.60
C SER A 420 19.96 15.12 4.71
N GLY A 421 20.29 16.22 4.00
CA GLY A 421 21.31 16.20 2.95
C GLY A 421 20.98 15.21 1.82
N GLY A 422 19.69 14.98 1.57
CA GLY A 422 19.17 14.07 0.54
C GLY A 422 19.18 12.59 0.92
N LYS A 423 19.50 12.24 2.17
CA LYS A 423 19.55 10.83 2.64
C LYS A 423 18.15 10.26 2.88
N THR A 424 17.26 11.05 3.48
CA THR A 424 15.86 10.65 3.73
C THR A 424 14.98 11.08 2.56
N LYS A 425 14.15 10.15 2.07
CA LYS A 425 13.15 10.42 1.03
C LYS A 425 11.83 10.85 1.66
N PHE A 426 11.16 11.82 1.03
CA PHE A 426 9.78 12.20 1.40
C PHE A 426 8.84 11.90 0.24
N GLU A 427 7.77 11.19 0.54
CA GLU A 427 6.67 10.87 -0.38
C GLU A 427 5.34 11.25 0.28
N ALA A 428 4.33 11.60 -0.52
CA ALA A 428 2.98 11.83 -0.04
C ALA A 428 1.99 11.01 -0.87
N VAL A 429 1.03 10.40 -0.17
CA VAL A 429 -0.13 9.72 -0.79
C VAL A 429 -1.34 10.61 -0.57
N LEU A 430 -1.89 11.14 -1.66
CA LEU A 430 -3.04 12.03 -1.61
C LEU A 430 -4.34 11.24 -1.71
N CYS A 431 -5.20 11.38 -0.71
CA CYS A 431 -6.52 10.74 -0.65
C CYS A 431 -7.62 11.72 -1.05
N GLN A 432 -8.35 11.40 -2.12
CA GLN A 432 -9.52 12.15 -2.55
C GLN A 432 -10.74 11.91 -1.65
N ILE A 433 -11.66 12.86 -1.70
CA ILE A 433 -12.89 12.85 -0.93
C ILE A 433 -13.73 11.60 -1.25
N VAL A 434 -14.41 11.08 -0.22
CA VAL A 434 -15.43 10.03 -0.33
C VAL A 434 -16.81 10.65 -0.19
N HIS A 435 -17.68 10.38 -1.14
CA HIS A 435 -19.09 10.72 -1.09
C HIS A 435 -19.91 9.51 -0.65
N ILE A 436 -20.65 9.64 0.46
CA ILE A 436 -21.54 8.57 0.89
C ILE A 436 -22.85 8.65 0.11
N MET A 437 -23.28 7.51 -0.39
CA MET A 437 -24.54 7.33 -1.08
C MET A 437 -25.44 6.36 -0.30
N LYS A 438 -26.73 6.67 -0.19
CA LYS A 438 -27.76 5.79 0.36
C LYS A 438 -29.03 5.95 -0.45
N GLY A 439 -29.59 4.86 -0.96
CA GLY A 439 -30.76 4.92 -1.85
C GLY A 439 -30.49 5.72 -3.15
N GLY A 440 -29.24 5.75 -3.63
CA GLY A 440 -28.85 6.52 -4.82
C GLY A 440 -28.72 8.04 -4.63
N VAL A 441 -28.82 8.55 -3.39
CA VAL A 441 -28.69 9.98 -3.06
C VAL A 441 -27.52 10.23 -2.12
N PRO A 442 -26.79 11.38 -2.29
CA PRO A 442 -25.70 11.72 -1.38
C PRO A 442 -26.19 12.03 0.04
N VAL A 443 -25.54 11.43 1.04
CA VAL A 443 -25.75 11.75 2.46
C VAL A 443 -24.96 13.02 2.77
N ARG A 444 -25.66 14.11 3.15
CA ARG A 444 -25.03 15.37 3.53
C ARG A 444 -24.46 15.30 4.94
N MET A 445 -23.24 15.80 5.09
CA MET A 445 -22.52 15.85 6.38
C MET A 445 -22.02 17.25 6.67
N SER A 446 -22.19 17.71 7.92
CA SER A 446 -21.66 18.99 8.39
C SER A 446 -21.27 18.93 9.86
N LYS A 447 -19.96 18.97 10.16
CA LYS A 447 -19.46 19.06 11.55
C LYS A 447 -20.00 20.25 12.32
N ARG A 448 -20.13 21.43 11.65
CA ARG A 448 -20.61 22.66 12.29
C ARG A 448 -22.10 22.61 12.64
N ALA A 449 -22.88 21.86 11.89
CA ALA A 449 -24.33 21.69 12.12
C ALA A 449 -24.67 20.53 13.07
N GLY A 450 -23.66 19.74 13.52
CA GLY A 450 -23.88 18.56 14.37
C GLY A 450 -24.50 17.36 13.64
N SER A 451 -24.62 17.43 12.29
CA SER A 451 -25.18 16.35 11.47
C SER A 451 -24.08 15.74 10.61
N TYR A 452 -23.41 14.71 11.08
CA TYR A 452 -22.46 13.93 10.29
C TYR A 452 -22.49 12.46 10.73
N VAL A 453 -22.24 11.57 9.77
CA VAL A 453 -22.10 10.15 10.05
C VAL A 453 -20.72 9.95 10.67
N THR A 454 -20.68 9.47 11.91
CA THR A 454 -19.44 9.12 12.58
C THR A 454 -18.83 7.88 11.95
N LEU A 455 -17.55 7.64 12.20
CA LEU A 455 -16.92 6.38 11.80
C LEU A 455 -17.58 5.19 12.50
N SER A 456 -17.93 5.34 13.79
CA SER A 456 -18.62 4.31 14.55
C SER A 456 -19.98 3.95 13.94
N ASP A 457 -20.82 4.95 13.58
CA ASP A 457 -22.10 4.71 12.91
C ASP A 457 -21.94 3.92 11.61
N LEU A 458 -20.92 4.25 10.82
CA LEU A 458 -20.63 3.54 9.56
C LEU A 458 -20.22 2.09 9.83
N LEU A 459 -19.35 1.87 10.83
CA LEU A 459 -18.88 0.52 11.17
C LEU A 459 -20.02 -0.35 11.75
N ASP A 460 -20.94 0.25 12.51
CA ASP A 460 -22.13 -0.43 13.05
C ASP A 460 -23.11 -0.80 11.92
N GLU A 461 -23.25 0.04 10.88
CA GLU A 461 -24.19 -0.20 9.77
C GLU A 461 -23.64 -1.24 8.76
N VAL A 462 -22.38 -1.14 8.34
CA VAL A 462 -21.84 -1.97 7.25
C VAL A 462 -20.74 -2.96 7.67
N GLY A 463 -20.18 -2.79 8.86
CA GLY A 463 -19.09 -3.62 9.36
C GLY A 463 -17.69 -3.20 8.84
N LYS A 464 -16.68 -3.48 9.66
CA LYS A 464 -15.27 -3.14 9.42
C LYS A 464 -14.76 -3.64 8.07
N ASP A 465 -15.00 -4.90 7.77
CA ASP A 465 -14.41 -5.57 6.61
C ASP A 465 -14.96 -5.00 5.29
N ALA A 466 -16.27 -4.70 5.24
CA ALA A 466 -16.89 -4.07 4.08
C ALA A 466 -16.37 -2.64 3.89
N VAL A 467 -16.21 -1.87 4.97
CA VAL A 467 -15.65 -0.52 4.91
C VAL A 467 -14.21 -0.56 4.39
N ARG A 468 -13.34 -1.38 4.99
CA ARG A 468 -11.93 -1.47 4.61
C ARG A 468 -11.75 -1.90 3.15
N PHE A 469 -12.42 -2.97 2.76
CA PHE A 469 -12.30 -3.48 1.39
C PHE A 469 -12.78 -2.46 0.37
N THR A 470 -13.96 -1.87 0.59
CA THR A 470 -14.56 -0.90 -0.34
C THR A 470 -13.67 0.33 -0.51
N MET A 471 -13.09 0.88 0.58
CA MET A 471 -12.18 2.04 0.52
C MET A 471 -10.92 1.78 -0.32
N LEU A 472 -10.54 0.51 -0.52
CA LEU A 472 -9.39 0.08 -1.31
C LEU A 472 -9.77 -0.39 -2.74
N THR A 473 -11.02 -0.26 -3.16
CA THR A 473 -11.42 -0.62 -4.54
C THR A 473 -11.07 0.44 -5.58
N ARG A 474 -10.50 1.58 -5.16
CA ARG A 474 -10.06 2.66 -6.04
C ARG A 474 -8.71 3.20 -5.61
N ASN A 475 -7.95 3.72 -6.59
CA ASN A 475 -6.72 4.46 -6.29
C ASN A 475 -7.02 5.63 -5.34
N ALA A 476 -6.10 5.91 -4.41
CA ALA A 476 -6.27 6.95 -3.39
C ALA A 476 -6.57 8.34 -3.97
N ASP A 477 -5.94 8.69 -5.10
CA ASP A 477 -6.10 9.99 -5.79
C ASP A 477 -7.38 10.11 -6.62
N ALA A 478 -8.15 9.03 -6.78
CA ALA A 478 -9.44 9.05 -7.49
C ALA A 478 -10.59 9.36 -6.54
N GLN A 479 -11.55 10.17 -6.96
CA GLN A 479 -12.81 10.38 -6.23
C GLN A 479 -13.56 9.05 -6.08
N MET A 480 -14.30 8.92 -4.98
CA MET A 480 -14.98 7.69 -4.63
C MET A 480 -16.39 7.96 -4.10
N GLU A 481 -17.34 7.18 -4.58
CA GLU A 481 -18.66 7.03 -3.97
C GLU A 481 -18.69 5.75 -3.13
N PHE A 482 -19.02 5.90 -1.87
CA PHE A 482 -19.27 4.78 -0.95
C PHE A 482 -20.77 4.54 -0.85
N ASP A 483 -21.26 3.54 -1.56
CA ASP A 483 -22.66 3.16 -1.64
C ASP A 483 -22.98 2.16 -0.52
N LEU A 484 -23.76 2.58 0.49
CA LEU A 484 -24.11 1.76 1.64
C LEU A 484 -24.90 0.50 1.22
N ASP A 485 -25.82 0.64 0.27
CA ASP A 485 -26.66 -0.47 -0.15
C ASP A 485 -25.81 -1.55 -0.86
N LYS A 486 -24.84 -1.13 -1.68
CA LYS A 486 -23.90 -2.06 -2.32
C LYS A 486 -22.94 -2.71 -1.33
N ALA A 487 -22.50 -1.95 -0.31
CA ALA A 487 -21.60 -2.48 0.73
C ALA A 487 -22.28 -3.58 1.59
N LEU A 488 -23.60 -3.54 1.72
CA LEU A 488 -24.41 -4.54 2.44
C LEU A 488 -24.87 -5.71 1.55
N ALA A 489 -24.77 -5.57 0.22
CA ALA A 489 -25.31 -6.58 -0.69
C ALA A 489 -24.55 -7.91 -0.59
N GLN A 490 -25.28 -9.02 -0.49
CA GLN A 490 -24.73 -10.38 -0.50
C GLN A 490 -24.69 -10.96 -1.93
N THR A 491 -24.10 -10.20 -2.84
CA THR A 491 -24.04 -10.55 -4.27
C THR A 491 -22.62 -10.37 -4.79
N ARG A 492 -22.40 -10.83 -6.04
CA ARG A 492 -21.13 -10.64 -6.76
C ARG A 492 -20.74 -9.15 -6.90
N ASP A 493 -21.73 -8.26 -6.89
CA ASP A 493 -21.50 -6.81 -7.04
C ASP A 493 -20.87 -6.19 -5.78
N ASN A 494 -20.89 -6.91 -4.65
CA ASN A 494 -20.13 -6.56 -3.46
C ASN A 494 -18.79 -7.31 -3.46
N PRO A 495 -17.67 -6.66 -3.75
CA PRO A 495 -16.38 -7.34 -3.95
C PRO A 495 -15.85 -7.99 -2.67
N VAL A 496 -16.11 -7.42 -1.47
CA VAL A 496 -15.68 -8.07 -0.22
C VAL A 496 -16.44 -9.37 0.02
N PHE A 497 -17.77 -9.35 -0.18
CA PHE A 497 -18.59 -10.55 -0.07
C PHE A 497 -18.09 -11.64 -1.03
N TYR A 498 -17.79 -11.26 -2.28
CA TYR A 498 -17.36 -12.19 -3.32
C TYR A 498 -16.02 -12.89 -2.97
N VAL A 499 -15.06 -12.14 -2.43
CA VAL A 499 -13.75 -12.66 -1.99
C VAL A 499 -13.89 -13.53 -0.73
N GLN A 500 -14.64 -13.05 0.27
CA GLN A 500 -14.89 -13.82 1.50
C GLN A 500 -15.66 -15.12 1.19
N TYR A 501 -16.59 -15.08 0.24
CA TYR A 501 -17.32 -16.27 -0.19
C TYR A 501 -16.42 -17.29 -0.89
N ALA A 502 -15.42 -16.85 -1.67
CA ALA A 502 -14.40 -17.75 -2.21
C ALA A 502 -13.61 -18.44 -1.09
N HIS A 503 -13.16 -17.67 -0.08
CA HIS A 503 -12.46 -18.25 1.07
C HIS A 503 -13.33 -19.25 1.84
N ALA A 504 -14.55 -18.87 2.20
CA ALA A 504 -15.49 -19.74 2.92
C ALA A 504 -15.79 -21.05 2.15
N ARG A 505 -15.89 -20.97 0.81
CA ARG A 505 -16.02 -22.17 -0.04
C ARG A 505 -14.79 -23.06 0.00
N CYS A 506 -13.57 -22.50 -0.08
CA CYS A 506 -12.34 -23.26 0.09
C CYS A 506 -12.36 -24.01 1.44
N ARG A 507 -12.70 -23.32 2.51
CA ARG A 507 -12.79 -23.89 3.86
C ARG A 507 -13.87 -24.98 3.97
N SER A 508 -15.01 -24.78 3.32
CA SER A 508 -16.09 -25.78 3.28
C SER A 508 -15.67 -27.07 2.57
N VAL A 509 -14.95 -26.96 1.44
CA VAL A 509 -14.39 -28.14 0.75
C VAL A 509 -13.41 -28.90 1.63
N LEU A 510 -12.49 -28.18 2.30
CA LEU A 510 -11.50 -28.80 3.18
C LEU A 510 -12.17 -29.50 4.39
N ARG A 511 -13.23 -28.91 4.98
CA ARG A 511 -13.99 -29.57 6.05
C ARG A 511 -14.68 -30.82 5.55
N ALA A 512 -15.37 -30.76 4.41
CA ALA A 512 -16.02 -31.97 3.85
C ALA A 512 -14.99 -33.05 3.48
N ALA A 513 -13.80 -32.68 3.05
CA ALA A 513 -12.71 -33.61 2.82
C ALA A 513 -12.20 -34.25 4.11
N ALA A 514 -12.09 -33.48 5.20
CA ALA A 514 -11.68 -34.00 6.50
C ALA A 514 -12.65 -35.03 7.06
N GLU A 515 -13.95 -34.88 6.80
CA GLU A 515 -14.99 -35.89 7.17
C GLU A 515 -14.87 -37.18 6.36
N SER A 516 -14.45 -37.10 5.09
CA SER A 516 -14.39 -38.25 4.19
C SER A 516 -13.04 -38.97 4.16
N LEU A 517 -11.93 -38.25 4.39
CA LEU A 517 -10.58 -38.80 4.40
C LEU A 517 -10.05 -38.91 5.84
N SER A 518 -9.58 -37.82 6.40
CA SER A 518 -9.27 -37.57 7.81
C SER A 518 -8.81 -36.09 7.97
N ALA A 519 -8.84 -35.57 9.19
CA ALA A 519 -8.36 -34.21 9.47
C ALA A 519 -6.85 -34.05 9.19
N GLU A 520 -6.07 -35.09 9.46
CA GLU A 520 -4.62 -35.11 9.23
C GLU A 520 -4.27 -35.03 7.73
N ALA A 521 -5.05 -35.71 6.88
CA ALA A 521 -4.82 -35.78 5.43
C ALA A 521 -5.05 -34.44 4.71
N VAL A 522 -5.82 -33.55 5.32
CA VAL A 522 -6.19 -32.23 4.73
C VAL A 522 -5.47 -31.06 5.39
N THR A 523 -4.45 -31.30 6.21
CA THR A 523 -3.59 -30.25 6.72
C THR A 523 -2.75 -29.63 5.61
N ASP A 524 -2.42 -28.33 5.70
CA ASP A 524 -1.56 -27.67 4.71
C ASP A 524 -0.23 -28.44 4.51
N ALA A 525 0.33 -29.00 5.58
CA ALA A 525 1.56 -29.81 5.53
C ALA A 525 1.37 -31.11 4.73
N ALA A 526 0.29 -31.87 4.99
CA ALA A 526 0.01 -33.10 4.27
C ALA A 526 -0.31 -32.86 2.79
N LEU A 527 -1.08 -31.82 2.50
CA LEU A 527 -1.42 -31.41 1.14
C LEU A 527 -0.20 -30.86 0.36
N ALA A 528 0.81 -30.30 1.04
CA ALA A 528 2.05 -29.90 0.41
C ALA A 528 2.89 -31.09 -0.12
N ASP A 529 2.63 -32.31 0.35
CA ASP A 529 3.31 -33.52 -0.11
C ASP A 529 2.48 -34.33 -1.11
N ALA A 530 1.31 -33.80 -1.53
CA ALA A 530 0.45 -34.47 -2.52
C ALA A 530 1.11 -34.57 -3.90
N LYS A 531 0.79 -35.63 -4.66
CA LYS A 531 1.15 -35.70 -6.08
C LYS A 531 0.25 -34.77 -6.90
N LEU A 532 0.84 -33.87 -7.68
CA LEU A 532 0.13 -32.79 -8.35
C LEU A 532 -0.01 -32.95 -9.87
N ASP A 533 0.51 -34.08 -10.43
CA ASP A 533 0.60 -34.27 -11.87
C ASP A 533 -0.75 -34.28 -12.58
N SER A 534 -1.82 -34.62 -11.86
CA SER A 534 -3.21 -34.67 -12.36
C SER A 534 -3.85 -33.29 -12.56
N LEU A 535 -3.21 -32.19 -12.10
CA LEU A 535 -3.69 -30.83 -12.29
C LEU A 535 -3.29 -30.31 -13.68
N GLU A 536 -4.06 -30.65 -14.70
CA GLU A 536 -3.77 -30.33 -16.11
C GLU A 536 -4.89 -29.52 -16.79
N ALA A 537 -6.07 -29.44 -16.20
CA ALA A 537 -7.18 -28.71 -16.80
C ALA A 537 -6.89 -27.21 -16.87
N GLU A 538 -7.27 -26.57 -17.97
CA GLU A 538 -6.98 -25.13 -18.19
C GLU A 538 -7.53 -24.23 -17.07
N ALA A 539 -8.67 -24.60 -16.47
CA ALA A 539 -9.21 -23.84 -15.34
C ALA A 539 -8.35 -24.00 -14.07
N GLU A 540 -7.73 -25.17 -13.85
CA GLU A 540 -6.77 -25.42 -12.75
C GLU A 540 -5.47 -24.64 -13.01
N LEU A 541 -4.96 -24.66 -14.24
CA LEU A 541 -3.76 -23.92 -14.64
C LEU A 541 -3.98 -22.39 -14.54
N THR A 542 -5.16 -21.89 -14.92
CA THR A 542 -5.53 -20.47 -14.79
C THR A 542 -5.47 -20.04 -13.33
N LEU A 543 -6.06 -20.83 -12.43
CA LEU A 543 -6.03 -20.55 -11.00
C LEU A 543 -4.58 -20.58 -10.45
N MET A 544 -3.77 -21.57 -10.84
CA MET A 544 -2.36 -21.66 -10.43
C MET A 544 -1.53 -20.48 -10.95
N ARG A 545 -1.74 -20.02 -12.19
CA ARG A 545 -1.11 -18.78 -12.72
C ARG A 545 -1.47 -17.57 -11.89
N ARG A 546 -2.73 -17.46 -11.45
CA ARG A 546 -3.18 -16.37 -10.57
C ARG A 546 -2.47 -16.44 -9.21
N LEU A 547 -2.38 -17.60 -8.59
CA LEU A 547 -1.65 -17.80 -7.33
C LEU A 547 -0.18 -17.40 -7.48
N ALA A 548 0.46 -17.80 -8.57
CA ALA A 548 1.85 -17.50 -8.89
C ALA A 548 2.15 -15.99 -9.04
N ALA A 549 1.14 -15.20 -9.40
CA ALA A 549 1.29 -13.75 -9.57
C ALA A 549 1.26 -12.96 -8.23
N TRP A 550 0.87 -13.57 -7.12
CA TRP A 550 0.69 -12.88 -5.84
C TRP A 550 1.95 -12.18 -5.32
N PRO A 551 3.13 -12.85 -5.20
CA PRO A 551 4.31 -12.22 -4.64
C PRO A 551 4.72 -10.96 -5.40
N ARG A 552 4.75 -11.05 -6.73
CA ARG A 552 5.05 -9.91 -7.60
C ARG A 552 4.01 -8.80 -7.48
N THR A 553 2.73 -9.13 -7.38
CA THR A 553 1.66 -8.14 -7.24
C THR A 553 1.80 -7.37 -5.93
N ALA A 554 2.06 -8.06 -4.83
CA ALA A 554 2.29 -7.44 -3.53
C ALA A 554 3.52 -6.52 -3.54
N GLU A 555 4.65 -6.98 -4.07
CA GLU A 555 5.86 -6.19 -4.18
C GLU A 555 5.68 -4.95 -5.06
N ALA A 556 5.11 -5.11 -6.25
CA ALA A 556 4.87 -4.00 -7.18
C ALA A 556 3.89 -2.97 -6.59
N ALA A 557 2.85 -3.41 -5.88
CA ALA A 557 1.91 -2.53 -5.19
C ALA A 557 2.59 -1.75 -4.06
N ALA A 558 3.47 -2.40 -3.28
CA ALA A 558 4.26 -1.75 -2.22
C ALA A 558 5.19 -0.66 -2.78
N LEU A 559 5.94 -0.98 -3.84
CA LEU A 559 6.86 -0.04 -4.49
C LEU A 559 6.15 1.15 -5.14
N ALA A 560 4.95 0.93 -5.68
CA ALA A 560 4.11 1.98 -6.27
C ALA A 560 3.30 2.77 -5.24
N ARG A 561 3.22 2.35 -3.98
CA ARG A 561 2.31 2.91 -2.94
C ARG A 561 0.83 2.78 -3.31
N GLU A 562 0.45 1.66 -3.94
CA GLU A 562 -0.87 1.43 -4.51
C GLU A 562 -1.58 0.21 -3.89
N PRO A 563 -2.02 0.30 -2.61
CA PRO A 563 -2.65 -0.82 -1.91
C PRO A 563 -3.97 -1.28 -2.58
N HIS A 564 -4.62 -0.44 -3.39
CA HIS A 564 -5.83 -0.81 -4.14
C HIS A 564 -5.61 -1.97 -5.13
N ARG A 565 -4.38 -2.21 -5.58
CA ARG A 565 -4.07 -3.35 -6.47
C ARG A 565 -4.36 -4.69 -5.81
N ILE A 566 -4.29 -4.75 -4.49
CA ILE A 566 -4.57 -5.98 -3.73
C ILE A 566 -6.06 -6.34 -3.81
N ALA A 567 -6.94 -5.35 -3.73
CA ALA A 567 -8.39 -5.58 -3.87
C ALA A 567 -8.73 -6.16 -5.25
N PHE A 568 -8.15 -5.63 -6.32
CA PHE A 568 -8.35 -6.16 -7.68
C PHE A 568 -7.80 -7.58 -7.83
N PHE A 569 -6.59 -7.82 -7.31
CA PHE A 569 -6.00 -9.15 -7.35
C PHE A 569 -6.88 -10.18 -6.64
N LEU A 570 -7.38 -9.88 -5.46
CA LEU A 570 -8.24 -10.77 -4.69
C LEU A 570 -9.58 -11.04 -5.38
N TYR A 571 -10.17 -10.00 -6.01
CA TYR A 571 -11.40 -10.17 -6.78
C TYR A 571 -11.19 -11.10 -7.98
N ASP A 572 -10.09 -10.92 -8.72
CA ASP A 572 -9.74 -11.79 -9.84
C ASP A 572 -9.46 -13.23 -9.38
N LEU A 573 -8.72 -13.40 -8.27
CA LEU A 573 -8.46 -14.72 -7.68
C LEU A 573 -9.76 -15.45 -7.29
N ALA A 574 -10.67 -14.71 -6.64
CA ALA A 574 -11.99 -15.25 -6.31
C ALA A 574 -12.78 -15.63 -7.57
N SER A 575 -12.69 -14.83 -8.63
CA SER A 575 -13.36 -15.10 -9.91
C SER A 575 -12.83 -16.39 -10.56
N ASP A 576 -11.50 -16.55 -10.62
CA ASP A 576 -10.87 -17.76 -11.18
C ASP A 576 -11.24 -19.03 -10.37
N PHE A 577 -11.27 -18.92 -9.03
CA PHE A 577 -11.71 -20.02 -8.16
C PHE A 577 -13.19 -20.38 -8.37
N HIS A 578 -14.07 -19.37 -8.43
CA HIS A 578 -15.50 -19.63 -8.67
C HIS A 578 -15.76 -20.20 -10.06
N MET A 579 -14.96 -19.83 -11.05
CA MET A 579 -15.03 -20.41 -12.38
C MET A 579 -14.67 -21.90 -12.35
N LEU A 580 -13.58 -22.29 -11.70
CA LEU A 580 -13.20 -23.70 -11.52
C LEU A 580 -14.26 -24.48 -10.73
N TRP A 581 -14.82 -23.91 -9.65
CA TRP A 581 -15.93 -24.48 -8.91
C TRP A 581 -17.14 -24.80 -9.79
N ASN A 582 -17.53 -23.84 -10.65
CA ASN A 582 -18.68 -24.03 -11.52
C ASN A 582 -18.40 -25.07 -12.62
N ARG A 583 -17.18 -25.14 -13.15
CA ARG A 583 -16.77 -26.19 -14.09
C ARG A 583 -16.97 -27.59 -13.49
N GLY A 584 -16.67 -27.78 -12.20
CA GLY A 584 -16.91 -29.07 -11.52
C GLY A 584 -18.39 -29.46 -11.37
N LYS A 585 -19.35 -28.55 -11.59
CA LYS A 585 -20.77 -28.87 -11.68
C LYS A 585 -21.12 -29.49 -13.05
N ASP A 586 -20.52 -28.95 -14.11
CA ASP A 586 -20.77 -29.37 -15.49
C ASP A 586 -19.94 -30.59 -15.87
N ASP A 587 -18.71 -30.70 -15.36
CA ASP A 587 -17.76 -31.77 -15.57
C ASP A 587 -17.39 -32.44 -14.22
N ALA A 588 -17.90 -33.64 -13.99
CA ALA A 588 -17.66 -34.41 -12.76
C ALA A 588 -16.16 -34.72 -12.54
N THR A 589 -15.35 -34.76 -13.60
CA THR A 589 -13.90 -35.00 -13.50
C THR A 589 -13.14 -33.82 -12.88
N LEU A 590 -13.75 -32.63 -12.82
CA LEU A 590 -13.17 -31.43 -12.21
C LEU A 590 -13.68 -31.15 -10.78
N ARG A 591 -14.49 -32.04 -10.22
CA ARG A 591 -14.94 -31.93 -8.81
C ARG A 591 -13.76 -32.05 -7.87
N PHE A 592 -13.75 -31.24 -6.83
CA PHE A 592 -12.67 -31.25 -5.84
C PHE A 592 -12.60 -32.53 -5.03
N LEU A 593 -13.75 -33.16 -4.76
CA LEU A 593 -13.87 -34.42 -4.03
C LEU A 593 -14.39 -35.51 -4.98
N GLN A 594 -13.59 -36.54 -5.16
CA GLN A 594 -13.92 -37.73 -5.98
C GLN A 594 -13.55 -38.97 -5.20
N GLN A 595 -14.56 -39.75 -4.80
CA GLN A 595 -14.39 -40.96 -3.94
C GLN A 595 -13.51 -42.03 -4.60
N ASP A 596 -13.62 -42.16 -5.92
CA ASP A 596 -12.92 -43.18 -6.69
C ASP A 596 -11.49 -42.79 -7.09
N ARG A 597 -11.07 -41.53 -6.81
CA ARG A 597 -9.81 -40.93 -7.27
C ARG A 597 -9.11 -40.14 -6.15
N PRO A 598 -8.57 -40.85 -5.14
CA PRO A 598 -8.01 -40.18 -3.97
C PRO A 598 -6.78 -39.32 -4.28
N GLU A 599 -5.90 -39.69 -5.21
CA GLU A 599 -4.73 -38.90 -5.59
C GLU A 599 -5.15 -37.60 -6.28
N GLU A 600 -6.12 -37.64 -7.21
CA GLU A 600 -6.65 -36.44 -7.87
C GLU A 600 -7.40 -35.55 -6.87
N THR A 601 -8.08 -36.14 -5.90
CA THR A 601 -8.73 -35.39 -4.81
C THR A 601 -7.69 -34.62 -3.99
N LEU A 602 -6.62 -35.28 -3.53
CA LEU A 602 -5.57 -34.63 -2.75
C LEU A 602 -4.87 -33.50 -3.54
N ALA A 603 -4.61 -33.73 -4.84
CA ALA A 603 -4.04 -32.67 -5.71
C ALA A 603 -4.94 -31.45 -5.78
N ARG A 604 -6.25 -31.62 -5.96
CA ARG A 604 -7.22 -30.50 -5.99
C ARG A 604 -7.41 -29.85 -4.63
N LEU A 605 -7.36 -30.63 -3.54
CA LEU A 605 -7.39 -30.06 -2.19
C LEU A 605 -6.16 -29.22 -1.91
N ALA A 606 -4.98 -29.58 -2.43
CA ALA A 606 -3.79 -28.75 -2.35
C ALA A 606 -3.99 -27.40 -3.08
N LEU A 607 -4.61 -27.41 -4.27
CA LEU A 607 -4.94 -26.18 -5.01
C LEU A 607 -5.97 -25.32 -4.26
N VAL A 608 -7.02 -25.95 -3.68
CA VAL A 608 -8.04 -25.26 -2.87
C VAL A 608 -7.40 -24.63 -1.61
N ALA A 609 -6.55 -25.38 -0.90
CA ALA A 609 -5.86 -24.89 0.28
C ALA A 609 -4.90 -23.75 -0.05
N ALA A 610 -4.12 -23.87 -1.13
CA ALA A 610 -3.24 -22.80 -1.61
C ALA A 610 -4.02 -21.52 -1.99
N THR A 611 -5.22 -21.68 -2.56
CA THR A 611 -6.13 -20.56 -2.85
C THR A 611 -6.57 -19.87 -1.56
N ALA A 612 -7.00 -20.63 -0.54
CA ALA A 612 -7.38 -20.08 0.76
C ALA A 612 -6.21 -19.34 1.44
N VAL A 613 -5.00 -19.91 1.40
CA VAL A 613 -3.77 -19.26 1.92
C VAL A 613 -3.53 -17.93 1.24
N THR A 614 -3.60 -17.88 -0.09
CA THR A 614 -3.33 -16.65 -0.86
C THR A 614 -4.39 -15.58 -0.60
N ILE A 615 -5.67 -15.96 -0.49
CA ILE A 615 -6.74 -15.01 -0.11
C ILE A 615 -6.47 -14.45 1.29
N ARG A 616 -6.13 -15.28 2.29
CA ARG A 616 -5.80 -14.83 3.65
C ARG A 616 -4.63 -13.84 3.64
N SER A 617 -3.55 -14.16 2.91
CA SER A 617 -2.39 -13.29 2.78
C SER A 617 -2.75 -11.91 2.22
N GLY A 618 -3.59 -11.85 1.18
CA GLY A 618 -4.05 -10.58 0.62
C GLY A 618 -5.01 -9.81 1.52
N LEU A 619 -5.97 -10.50 2.16
CA LEU A 619 -6.90 -9.90 3.11
C LEU A 619 -6.17 -9.32 4.34
N ALA A 620 -5.10 -9.99 4.82
CA ALA A 620 -4.27 -9.50 5.93
C ALA A 620 -3.63 -8.14 5.59
N VAL A 621 -3.12 -7.95 4.37
CA VAL A 621 -2.62 -6.64 3.91
C VAL A 621 -3.70 -5.57 4.00
N MET A 622 -4.92 -5.90 3.60
CA MET A 622 -6.06 -4.98 3.64
C MET A 622 -6.63 -4.77 5.06
N GLY A 623 -6.21 -5.56 6.05
CA GLY A 623 -6.78 -5.60 7.40
C GLY A 623 -8.24 -6.08 7.42
N VAL A 624 -8.59 -6.97 6.50
CA VAL A 624 -9.90 -7.61 6.35
C VAL A 624 -9.84 -9.03 6.88
N THR A 625 -10.85 -9.44 7.63
CA THR A 625 -10.89 -10.77 8.24
C THR A 625 -11.35 -11.81 7.21
N PRO A 626 -10.64 -12.93 7.03
CA PRO A 626 -11.13 -14.04 6.23
C PRO A 626 -12.31 -14.73 6.94
N VAL A 627 -13.36 -15.06 6.18
CA VAL A 627 -14.56 -15.71 6.72
C VAL A 627 -14.44 -17.23 6.53
N GLU A 628 -14.55 -17.99 7.61
CA GLU A 628 -14.48 -19.47 7.58
C GLU A 628 -15.79 -20.10 7.10
N GLU A 629 -16.93 -19.49 7.41
CA GLU A 629 -18.27 -19.95 7.02
C GLU A 629 -19.15 -18.75 6.67
N MET A 630 -19.94 -18.87 5.63
CA MET A 630 -21.02 -17.93 5.31
C MET A 630 -22.36 -18.68 5.45
N ARG A 631 -23.22 -18.17 6.31
CA ARG A 631 -24.56 -18.68 6.58
C ARG A 631 -25.62 -17.90 5.85
#